data_ca488739233e52d53d5a8bb488ccd561
#
_entry.id   ca488739233e52d53d5a8bb488ccd561
#
_cell.length_a   1.000
_cell.length_b   1.000
_cell.length_c   1.000
_cell.angle_alpha   90.00
_cell.angle_beta   90.00
_cell.angle_gamma   90.00
#
_symmetry.space_group_name_H-M   'P 1'
#
loop_
_entity.id
_entity.type
_entity.pdbx_description
1 polymer ?
#
loop_
_entity_poly.entity_id
_entity_poly.type
_entity_poly.pdbx_seq_one_letter_code
_entity_poly.pdbx_strand_id
1 'polypeptide(L)'
;MFTPATKANVGDHDENISFNKTKKLIGEELAKKIRDISLKIYNEAAQFTKNKGIIIADTKFEFGLDDSNELILIDELLTPDSSRFWPAESYKIGISPPSFDKQYIRDYLETLDWNKKSPGPKLPINVIEKTAEKYEEAKNKIIN
;
A
#
# COMPACT_ATOMS: atom_id res chain seq x y z
N MET A 1 0.91 -12.16 -3.84
CA MET A 1 -0.44 -12.58 -4.31
C MET A 1 -1.11 -11.38 -4.96
N PHE A 2 -1.82 -11.54 -6.07
CA PHE A 2 -2.61 -10.49 -6.72
C PHE A 2 -4.05 -10.52 -6.19
N THR A 3 -4.51 -9.41 -5.63
CA THR A 3 -5.83 -9.26 -4.98
C THR A 3 -6.57 -8.06 -5.57
N PRO A 4 -7.27 -8.22 -6.71
CA PRO A 4 -7.98 -7.11 -7.34
C PRO A 4 -9.18 -6.66 -6.50
N ALA A 5 -9.48 -5.36 -6.59
CA ALA A 5 -10.67 -4.75 -6.01
C ALA A 5 -11.38 -3.88 -7.05
N THR A 6 -12.65 -3.63 -6.84
CA THR A 6 -13.38 -2.58 -7.59
C THR A 6 -13.04 -1.22 -7.00
N LYS A 7 -12.97 -0.19 -7.84
CA LYS A 7 -12.93 1.20 -7.36
C LYS A 7 -14.31 1.59 -6.87
N ALA A 8 -14.41 1.92 -5.59
CA ALA A 8 -15.67 2.35 -4.98
C ALA A 8 -16.02 3.81 -5.35
N ASN A 9 -17.29 4.18 -5.18
CA ASN A 9 -17.68 5.59 -5.23
C ASN A 9 -17.15 6.36 -4.03
N VAL A 10 -17.10 7.67 -4.13
CA VAL A 10 -16.68 8.54 -3.03
C VAL A 10 -17.57 8.30 -1.80
N GLY A 11 -16.93 7.88 -0.70
CA GLY A 11 -17.60 7.56 0.56
C GLY A 11 -17.84 6.07 0.81
N ASP A 12 -17.64 5.23 -0.19
CA ASP A 12 -17.72 3.77 -0.08
C ASP A 12 -16.31 3.15 0.05
N HIS A 13 -16.24 1.86 0.37
CA HIS A 13 -14.98 1.10 0.43
C HIS A 13 -14.81 0.21 -0.79
N ASP A 14 -13.56 0.12 -1.28
CA ASP A 14 -13.19 -0.81 -2.34
C ASP A 14 -13.52 -2.25 -1.94
N GLU A 15 -14.17 -3.00 -2.83
CA GLU A 15 -14.57 -4.39 -2.61
C GLU A 15 -13.59 -5.34 -3.29
N ASN A 16 -12.98 -6.24 -2.51
CA ASN A 16 -12.13 -7.29 -3.06
C ASN A 16 -12.95 -8.24 -3.94
N ILE A 17 -12.45 -8.52 -5.12
CA ILE A 17 -13.10 -9.40 -6.09
C ILE A 17 -12.17 -10.51 -6.55
N SER A 18 -12.74 -11.60 -7.05
CA SER A 18 -11.94 -12.65 -7.66
C SER A 18 -11.37 -12.23 -9.03
N PHE A 19 -10.23 -12.79 -9.42
CA PHE A 19 -9.66 -12.55 -10.74
C PHE A 19 -10.64 -12.91 -11.89
N ASN A 20 -11.49 -13.92 -11.69
CA ASN A 20 -12.53 -14.24 -12.66
C ASN A 20 -13.61 -13.16 -12.77
N LYS A 21 -13.97 -12.51 -11.65
CA LYS A 21 -14.88 -11.34 -11.69
C LYS A 21 -14.20 -10.15 -12.38
N THR A 22 -12.92 -9.92 -12.14
CA THR A 22 -12.14 -8.89 -12.85
C THR A 22 -12.17 -9.11 -14.37
N LYS A 23 -11.88 -10.33 -14.82
CA LYS A 23 -11.95 -10.66 -16.26
C LYS A 23 -13.33 -10.38 -16.89
N LYS A 24 -14.40 -10.62 -16.15
CA LYS A 24 -15.78 -10.33 -16.63
C LYS A 24 -16.05 -8.83 -16.71
N LEU A 25 -15.46 -8.03 -15.84
CA LEU A 25 -15.70 -6.57 -15.77
C LEU A 25 -14.91 -5.80 -16.84
N ILE A 26 -13.64 -6.14 -17.02
CA ILE A 26 -12.71 -5.35 -17.87
C ILE A 26 -12.14 -6.13 -19.06
N GLY A 27 -12.59 -7.36 -19.27
CA GLY A 27 -12.05 -8.23 -20.32
C GLY A 27 -10.85 -9.03 -19.86
N GLU A 28 -10.63 -10.19 -20.50
CA GLU A 28 -9.58 -11.12 -20.08
C GLU A 28 -8.18 -10.59 -20.34
N GLU A 29 -7.96 -9.95 -21.49
CA GLU A 29 -6.63 -9.45 -21.89
C GLU A 29 -6.16 -8.33 -20.96
N LEU A 30 -7.01 -7.34 -20.72
CA LEU A 30 -6.69 -6.22 -19.83
C LEU A 30 -6.48 -6.71 -18.38
N ALA A 31 -7.32 -7.62 -17.90
CA ALA A 31 -7.16 -8.20 -16.57
C ALA A 31 -5.82 -8.93 -16.41
N LYS A 32 -5.40 -9.71 -17.41
CA LYS A 32 -4.08 -10.36 -17.43
C LYS A 32 -2.95 -9.33 -17.45
N LYS A 33 -3.03 -8.32 -18.32
CA LYS A 33 -2.02 -7.26 -18.43
C LYS A 33 -1.82 -6.54 -17.09
N ILE A 34 -2.91 -6.13 -16.42
CA ILE A 34 -2.86 -5.49 -15.09
C ILE A 34 -2.21 -6.41 -14.05
N ARG A 35 -2.64 -7.67 -13.97
CA ARG A 35 -2.06 -8.64 -13.04
C ARG A 35 -0.56 -8.80 -13.24
N ASP A 36 -0.14 -9.01 -14.49
CA ASP A 36 1.24 -9.33 -14.81
C ASP A 36 2.16 -8.12 -14.56
N ILE A 37 1.70 -6.90 -14.90
CA ILE A 37 2.40 -5.65 -14.58
C ILE A 37 2.49 -5.45 -13.07
N SER A 38 1.38 -5.62 -12.33
CA SER A 38 1.36 -5.47 -10.87
C SER A 38 2.36 -6.41 -10.20
N LEU A 39 2.38 -7.67 -10.60
CA LEU A 39 3.32 -8.66 -10.04
C LEU A 39 4.76 -8.36 -10.43
N LYS A 40 5.01 -7.89 -11.64
CA LYS A 40 6.34 -7.49 -12.10
C LYS A 40 6.86 -6.33 -11.25
N ILE A 41 6.11 -5.23 -11.16
CA ILE A 41 6.50 -4.05 -10.37
C ILE A 41 6.75 -4.43 -8.91
N TYR A 42 5.83 -5.19 -8.30
CA TYR A 42 5.99 -5.63 -6.91
C TYR A 42 7.25 -6.48 -6.71
N ASN A 43 7.50 -7.45 -7.57
CA ASN A 43 8.65 -8.36 -7.41
C ASN A 43 9.99 -7.62 -7.58
N GLU A 44 10.10 -6.73 -8.56
CA GLU A 44 11.30 -5.92 -8.77
C GLU A 44 11.56 -4.98 -7.57
N ALA A 45 10.52 -4.29 -7.10
CA ALA A 45 10.63 -3.42 -5.93
C ALA A 45 10.96 -4.21 -4.65
N ALA A 46 10.30 -5.34 -4.41
CA ALA A 46 10.55 -6.18 -3.25
C ALA A 46 11.99 -6.72 -3.23
N GLN A 47 12.52 -7.09 -4.39
CA GLN A 47 13.93 -7.52 -4.50
C GLN A 47 14.90 -6.36 -4.22
N PHE A 48 14.63 -5.19 -4.76
CA PHE A 48 15.43 -3.99 -4.52
C PHE A 48 15.45 -3.59 -3.04
N THR A 49 14.27 -3.47 -2.42
CA THR A 49 14.15 -3.02 -1.02
C THR A 49 14.65 -4.05 -0.02
N LYS A 50 14.58 -5.36 -0.34
CA LYS A 50 15.15 -6.42 0.48
C LYS A 50 16.65 -6.23 0.69
N ASN A 51 17.39 -5.81 -0.33
CA ASN A 51 18.83 -5.52 -0.23
C ASN A 51 19.12 -4.27 0.62
N LYS A 52 18.10 -3.45 0.86
CA LYS A 52 18.14 -2.25 1.73
C LYS A 52 17.57 -2.52 3.13
N GLY A 53 17.32 -3.79 3.48
CA GLY A 53 16.78 -4.17 4.77
C GLY A 53 15.29 -3.86 4.97
N ILE A 54 14.53 -3.70 3.88
CA ILE A 54 13.09 -3.42 3.90
C ILE A 54 12.33 -4.54 3.21
N ILE A 55 11.26 -5.02 3.85
CA ILE A 55 10.28 -5.93 3.28
C ILE A 55 9.04 -5.12 2.89
N ILE A 56 8.68 -5.13 1.60
CA ILE A 56 7.36 -4.65 1.16
C ILE A 56 6.35 -5.77 1.42
N ALA A 57 5.53 -5.61 2.45
CA ALA A 57 4.55 -6.64 2.82
C ALA A 57 3.39 -6.69 1.83
N ASP A 58 2.88 -5.55 1.46
CA ASP A 58 1.89 -5.35 0.41
C ASP A 58 1.96 -3.93 -0.14
N THR A 59 1.28 -3.73 -1.26
CA THR A 59 1.12 -2.43 -1.91
C THR A 59 -0.20 -2.39 -2.66
N LYS A 60 -0.72 -1.19 -2.86
CA LYS A 60 -1.88 -0.91 -3.70
C LYS A 60 -1.41 -0.23 -4.98
N PHE A 61 -1.93 -0.69 -6.11
CA PHE A 61 -1.79 -0.04 -7.41
C PHE A 61 -3.15 0.35 -7.94
N GLU A 62 -3.22 1.48 -8.61
CA GLU A 62 -4.39 1.89 -9.37
C GLU A 62 -4.02 2.04 -10.85
N PHE A 63 -4.87 1.55 -11.72
CA PHE A 63 -4.68 1.60 -13.16
C PHE A 63 -5.87 2.27 -13.84
N GLY A 64 -5.58 2.95 -14.92
CA GLY A 64 -6.58 3.53 -15.81
C GLY A 64 -6.22 3.29 -17.27
N LEU A 65 -7.13 3.65 -18.15
CA LEU A 65 -6.88 3.75 -19.59
C LEU A 65 -6.88 5.24 -19.96
N ASP A 66 -5.91 5.65 -20.77
CA ASP A 66 -5.92 6.99 -21.36
C ASP A 66 -6.88 7.09 -22.57
N ASP A 67 -6.94 8.26 -23.20
CA ASP A 67 -7.80 8.53 -24.36
C ASP A 67 -7.46 7.64 -25.58
N SER A 68 -6.27 7.06 -25.61
CA SER A 68 -5.79 6.12 -26.63
C SER A 68 -6.02 4.66 -26.28
N ASN A 69 -6.72 4.38 -25.16
CA ASN A 69 -6.90 3.06 -24.56
C ASN A 69 -5.57 2.39 -24.13
N GLU A 70 -4.52 3.15 -23.89
CA GLU A 70 -3.28 2.62 -23.30
C GLU A 70 -3.40 2.53 -21.79
N LEU A 71 -2.89 1.41 -21.26
CA LEU A 71 -2.90 1.17 -19.81
C LEU A 71 -1.87 2.07 -19.13
N ILE A 72 -2.34 2.90 -18.23
CA ILE A 72 -1.50 3.77 -17.39
C ILE A 72 -1.63 3.37 -15.91
N LEU A 73 -0.52 3.49 -15.19
CA LEU A 73 -0.50 3.40 -13.75
C LEU A 73 -0.81 4.80 -13.19
N ILE A 74 -1.83 4.88 -12.36
CA ILE A 74 -2.30 6.12 -11.74
C ILE A 74 -2.12 6.02 -10.24
N ASP A 75 -2.16 7.19 -9.55
CA ASP A 75 -1.95 7.30 -8.11
C ASP A 75 -0.49 7.01 -7.66
N GLU A 76 -0.25 7.11 -6.36
CA GLU A 76 1.07 6.90 -5.77
C GLU A 76 1.55 5.45 -5.87
N LEU A 77 2.87 5.30 -6.05
CA LEU A 77 3.49 4.01 -6.26
C LEU A 77 4.54 3.71 -5.18
N LEU A 78 4.33 2.63 -4.44
CA LEU A 78 5.32 2.08 -3.50
C LEU A 78 5.84 3.11 -2.48
N THR A 79 4.96 3.99 -2.01
CA THR A 79 5.25 4.93 -0.93
C THR A 79 4.89 4.31 0.43
N PRO A 80 5.40 4.84 1.55
CA PRO A 80 4.95 4.42 2.88
C PRO A 80 3.46 4.66 3.14
N ASP A 81 2.76 5.40 2.27
CA ASP A 81 1.31 5.58 2.34
C ASP A 81 0.53 4.50 1.61
N SER A 82 0.97 4.12 0.41
CA SER A 82 0.35 3.07 -0.43
C SER A 82 0.78 1.64 -0.08
N SER A 83 1.85 1.49 0.71
CA SER A 83 2.52 0.21 0.97
C SER A 83 2.84 0.02 2.45
N ARG A 84 2.90 -1.24 2.90
CA ARG A 84 3.45 -1.57 4.22
C ARG A 84 4.92 -1.95 4.09
N PHE A 85 5.78 -1.15 4.73
CA PHE A 85 7.22 -1.34 4.77
C PHE A 85 7.65 -1.85 6.14
N TRP A 86 8.20 -3.05 6.20
CA TRP A 86 8.66 -3.68 7.42
C TRP A 86 10.19 -3.72 7.47
N PRO A 87 10.81 -3.43 8.63
CA PRO A 87 12.23 -3.70 8.82
C PRO A 87 12.52 -5.19 8.72
N ALA A 88 13.42 -5.59 7.82
CA ALA A 88 13.76 -7.00 7.63
C ALA A 88 14.38 -7.63 8.90
N GLU A 89 15.15 -6.85 9.67
CA GLU A 89 15.81 -7.28 10.90
C GLU A 89 14.85 -7.65 12.04
N SER A 90 13.67 -7.01 12.09
CA SER A 90 12.67 -7.25 13.14
C SER A 90 11.54 -8.19 12.69
N TYR A 91 11.56 -8.62 11.42
CA TYR A 91 10.53 -9.51 10.90
C TYR A 91 10.61 -10.92 11.52
N LYS A 92 9.47 -11.37 12.04
CA LYS A 92 9.28 -12.76 12.50
C LYS A 92 7.92 -13.26 12.04
N ILE A 93 7.85 -14.54 11.67
CA ILE A 93 6.59 -15.17 11.27
C ILE A 93 5.61 -15.16 12.45
N GLY A 94 4.37 -14.77 12.19
CA GLY A 94 3.27 -14.79 13.17
C GLY A 94 3.14 -13.54 14.04
N ILE A 95 4.01 -12.55 13.87
CA ILE A 95 3.88 -11.25 14.53
C ILE A 95 3.83 -10.13 13.52
N SER A 96 3.14 -9.02 13.86
CA SER A 96 3.21 -7.79 13.09
C SER A 96 4.46 -7.01 13.53
N PRO A 97 5.45 -6.80 12.65
CA PRO A 97 6.63 -6.03 13.01
C PRO A 97 6.33 -4.54 13.10
N PRO A 98 7.16 -3.75 13.80
CA PRO A 98 7.10 -2.30 13.69
C PRO A 98 7.24 -1.90 12.21
N SER A 99 6.49 -0.90 11.77
CA SER A 99 6.39 -0.50 10.37
C SER A 99 7.00 0.88 10.14
N PHE A 100 7.51 1.12 8.92
CA PHE A 100 7.98 2.43 8.47
C PHE A 100 6.87 3.28 7.84
N ASP A 101 5.64 2.79 7.85
CA ASP A 101 4.48 3.41 7.22
C ASP A 101 3.50 4.00 8.24
N LYS A 102 2.32 4.37 7.77
CA LYS A 102 1.25 4.95 8.60
C LYS A 102 0.67 4.02 9.67
N GLN A 103 1.18 2.80 9.83
CA GLN A 103 0.73 1.88 10.87
C GLN A 103 0.92 2.46 12.27
N TYR A 104 1.99 3.23 12.49
CA TYR A 104 2.23 3.89 13.76
C TYR A 104 1.09 4.85 14.16
N ILE A 105 0.57 5.65 13.21
CA ILE A 105 -0.61 6.48 13.46
C ILE A 105 -1.85 5.62 13.68
N ARG A 106 -2.03 4.57 12.91
CA ARG A 106 -3.18 3.67 13.07
C ARG A 106 -3.20 3.03 14.44
N ASP A 107 -2.06 2.51 14.90
CA ASP A 107 -1.94 1.90 16.22
C ASP A 107 -2.30 2.91 17.32
N TYR A 108 -1.84 4.16 17.20
CA TYR A 108 -2.24 5.22 18.11
C TYR A 108 -3.76 5.50 18.06
N LEU A 109 -4.34 5.62 16.87
CA LEU A 109 -5.78 5.87 16.72
C LEU A 109 -6.65 4.74 17.28
N GLU A 110 -6.19 3.50 17.22
CA GLU A 110 -6.87 2.34 17.82
C GLU A 110 -6.87 2.39 19.36
N THR A 111 -5.98 3.15 20.00
CA THR A 111 -6.02 3.35 21.45
C THR A 111 -7.09 4.36 21.91
N LEU A 112 -7.68 5.10 20.95
CA LEU A 112 -8.66 6.14 21.25
C LEU A 112 -10.10 5.59 21.16
N ASP A 113 -10.96 6.09 22.02
CA ASP A 113 -12.41 5.88 21.90
C ASP A 113 -12.98 6.78 20.79
N TRP A 114 -12.76 6.38 19.52
CA TRP A 114 -13.18 7.13 18.35
C TRP A 114 -13.91 6.22 17.37
N ASN A 115 -15.08 6.63 16.93
CA ASN A 115 -15.96 5.87 16.03
C ASN A 115 -15.51 5.83 14.56
N LYS A 116 -14.29 6.30 14.26
CA LYS A 116 -13.70 6.37 12.92
C LYS A 116 -14.47 7.22 11.91
N LYS A 117 -15.26 8.18 12.41
CA LYS A 117 -15.99 9.17 11.60
C LYS A 117 -15.40 10.56 11.76
N SER A 118 -15.58 11.38 10.72
CA SER A 118 -15.19 12.81 10.77
C SER A 118 -15.97 13.57 11.86
N PRO A 119 -15.32 14.57 12.54
CA PRO A 119 -13.92 14.96 12.42
C PRO A 119 -12.98 13.94 13.11
N GLY A 120 -11.80 13.74 12.54
CA GLY A 120 -10.76 12.92 13.17
C GLY A 120 -10.19 13.56 14.43
N PRO A 121 -9.64 12.76 15.37
CA PRO A 121 -8.99 13.30 16.57
C PRO A 121 -7.73 14.07 16.22
N LYS A 122 -7.39 15.08 17.04
CA LYS A 122 -6.11 15.78 16.93
C LYS A 122 -4.99 14.84 17.36
N LEU A 123 -3.96 14.72 16.52
CA LEU A 123 -2.78 13.95 16.85
C LEU A 123 -1.86 14.74 17.79
N PRO A 124 -1.33 14.12 18.86
CA PRO A 124 -0.26 14.72 19.67
C PRO A 124 1.00 14.95 18.83
N ILE A 125 1.77 15.98 19.16
CA ILE A 125 2.96 16.35 18.41
C ILE A 125 4.00 15.21 18.35
N ASN A 126 4.19 14.49 19.44
CA ASN A 126 5.10 13.36 19.50
C ASN A 126 4.70 12.20 18.56
N VAL A 127 3.39 12.01 18.28
CA VAL A 127 2.92 11.01 17.32
C VAL A 127 3.23 11.45 15.90
N ILE A 128 3.07 12.75 15.61
CA ILE A 128 3.40 13.34 14.31
C ILE A 128 4.91 13.23 14.05
N GLU A 129 5.73 13.68 15.01
CA GLU A 129 7.19 13.63 14.91
C GLU A 129 7.70 12.19 14.72
N LYS A 130 7.17 11.24 15.50
CA LYS A 130 7.56 9.84 15.38
C LYS A 130 7.18 9.22 14.03
N THR A 131 6.05 9.62 13.47
CA THR A 131 5.65 9.19 12.13
C THR A 131 6.58 9.76 11.06
N ALA A 132 6.93 11.04 11.17
CA ALA A 132 7.89 11.68 10.26
C ALA A 132 9.27 11.00 10.33
N GLU A 133 9.77 10.68 11.53
CA GLU A 133 11.01 9.93 11.71
C GLU A 133 10.98 8.58 10.98
N LYS A 134 9.85 7.85 11.04
CA LYS A 134 9.69 6.56 10.35
C LYS A 134 9.77 6.71 8.83
N TYR A 135 9.15 7.75 8.27
CA TYR A 135 9.21 8.02 6.84
C TYR A 135 10.63 8.41 6.39
N GLU A 136 11.31 9.25 7.17
CA GLU A 136 12.72 9.61 6.89
C GLU A 136 13.65 8.39 7.01
N GLU A 137 13.43 7.50 7.99
CA GLU A 137 14.20 6.26 8.13
C GLU A 137 14.05 5.37 6.89
N ALA A 138 12.81 5.15 6.41
CA ALA A 138 12.54 4.39 5.19
C ALA A 138 13.22 5.02 3.97
N LYS A 139 13.08 6.33 3.80
CA LYS A 139 13.72 7.09 2.72
C LYS A 139 15.22 6.92 2.73
N ASN A 140 15.86 7.11 3.88
CA ASN A 140 17.31 7.01 4.01
C ASN A 140 17.83 5.59 3.71
N LYS A 141 17.10 4.55 4.10
CA LYS A 141 17.43 3.16 3.75
C LYS A 141 17.32 2.90 2.24
N ILE A 142 16.34 3.51 1.56
CA ILE A 142 16.11 3.30 0.13
C ILE A 142 17.13 4.05 -0.72
N ILE A 143 17.45 5.31 -0.35
CA ILE A 143 18.33 6.19 -1.16
C ILE A 143 19.81 5.85 -0.97
N ASN A 144 20.23 5.46 0.23
CA ASN A 144 21.63 5.13 0.57
C ASN A 144 21.87 3.62 0.47
#